data_2e574f38d7feecc1ba51c51553fd88fd
#
_entry.id   2e574f38d7feecc1ba51c51553fd88fd
#
_cell.length_a   1.000
_cell.length_b   1.000
_cell.length_c   1.000
_cell.angle_alpha   90.00
_cell.angle_beta   90.00
_cell.angle_gamma   90.00
#
_symmetry.space_group_name_H-M   'P 1'
#
loop_
_entity.id
_entity.type
_entity.pdbx_description
1 polymer ?
#
loop_
_entity_poly.entity_id
_entity_poly.type
_entity_poly.pdbx_seq_one_letter_code
_entity_poly.pdbx_strand_id
1 'polypeptide(L)'
;MKLTPLRSLFVALVSFFALTAAQLGAADAQPTLPRLVDLGAGKCIPCKQMKPILDDLTRNYADQFSVVFIDVWENRDEGGKYGIRMIPTQIFFSADGKELARHEGFMAKKDILAKWRELGVEVKEPATPAAN
;
A
#
# COMPACT_ATOMS: atom_id res chain seq x y z
N MET A 1 -43.49 -62.15 15.08
CA MET A 1 -42.62 -61.35 14.14
C MET A 1 -42.57 -59.94 14.62
N LYS A 2 -41.43 -59.52 15.13
CA LYS A 2 -41.21 -58.14 15.73
C LYS A 2 -40.58 -57.28 14.66
N LEU A 3 -41.32 -56.28 14.19
CA LEU A 3 -40.76 -55.21 13.30
C LEU A 3 -39.97 -54.23 14.17
N THR A 4 -38.68 -54.22 14.00
CA THR A 4 -37.77 -53.22 14.58
C THR A 4 -37.87 -51.91 13.79
N PRO A 5 -37.90 -50.75 14.45
CA PRO A 5 -38.09 -49.46 13.78
C PRO A 5 -36.80 -48.98 13.12
N LEU A 6 -36.82 -48.97 11.80
CA LEU A 6 -35.80 -48.39 10.92
C LEU A 6 -35.73 -46.86 10.98
N ARG A 7 -36.35 -46.24 11.98
CA ARG A 7 -36.45 -44.79 12.12
C ARG A 7 -35.30 -44.12 12.89
N SER A 8 -34.47 -44.93 13.58
CA SER A 8 -33.43 -44.34 14.48
C SER A 8 -32.09 -44.10 13.77
N LEU A 9 -31.90 -44.62 12.56
CA LEU A 9 -30.64 -44.47 11.84
C LEU A 9 -30.56 -43.19 10.98
N PHE A 10 -31.71 -42.59 10.63
CA PHE A 10 -31.75 -41.40 9.78
C PHE A 10 -31.51 -40.07 10.56
N VAL A 11 -31.74 -40.05 11.87
CA VAL A 11 -31.57 -38.83 12.66
C VAL A 11 -30.12 -38.60 13.02
N ALA A 12 -29.28 -39.62 13.07
CA ALA A 12 -27.85 -39.48 13.41
C ALA A 12 -26.98 -38.99 12.25
N LEU A 13 -27.42 -39.10 10.99
CA LEU A 13 -26.63 -38.71 9.81
C LEU A 13 -26.83 -37.22 9.41
N VAL A 14 -27.91 -36.58 9.86
CA VAL A 14 -28.21 -35.18 9.51
C VAL A 14 -27.50 -34.21 10.46
N SER A 15 -27.14 -34.64 11.67
CA SER A 15 -26.47 -33.77 12.66
C SER A 15 -24.98 -33.60 12.44
N PHE A 16 -24.35 -34.39 11.57
CA PHE A 16 -22.89 -34.31 11.34
C PHE A 16 -22.50 -33.41 10.16
N PHE A 17 -23.48 -32.92 9.38
CA PHE A 17 -23.20 -32.12 8.16
C PHE A 17 -23.35 -30.60 8.38
N ALA A 18 -23.69 -30.15 9.58
CA ALA A 18 -23.96 -28.75 9.84
C ALA A 18 -22.79 -27.96 10.51
N LEU A 19 -21.58 -28.58 10.65
CA LEU A 19 -20.48 -27.95 11.39
C LEU A 19 -19.23 -27.64 10.54
N THR A 20 -19.34 -27.66 9.20
CA THR A 20 -18.17 -27.38 8.33
C THR A 20 -18.30 -26.13 7.46
N ALA A 21 -19.14 -25.15 7.84
CA ALA A 21 -19.34 -23.94 7.04
C ALA A 21 -19.04 -22.66 7.81
N ALA A 22 -17.91 -22.58 8.50
CA ALA A 22 -17.50 -21.33 9.17
C ALA A 22 -15.97 -21.19 9.28
N GLN A 23 -15.26 -21.45 8.18
CA GLN A 23 -13.86 -21.03 8.06
C GLN A 23 -13.59 -20.47 6.66
N LEU A 24 -14.42 -19.50 6.23
CA LEU A 24 -14.03 -18.65 5.11
C LEU A 24 -13.36 -17.39 5.66
N GLY A 25 -12.03 -17.36 5.54
CA GLY A 25 -11.29 -16.16 5.23
C GLY A 25 -11.16 -15.13 6.34
N ALA A 26 -10.39 -15.43 7.39
CA ALA A 26 -9.44 -14.40 7.78
C ALA A 26 -8.36 -14.40 6.67
N ALA A 27 -8.61 -13.68 5.58
CA ALA A 27 -7.54 -13.21 4.74
C ALA A 27 -6.63 -12.41 5.68
N ASP A 28 -5.39 -12.85 5.86
CA ASP A 28 -4.33 -12.07 6.47
C ASP A 28 -4.25 -10.76 5.68
N ALA A 29 -5.00 -9.77 6.12
CA ALA A 29 -4.84 -8.40 5.68
C ALA A 29 -3.48 -7.99 6.23
N GLN A 30 -2.42 -8.23 5.46
CA GLN A 30 -1.12 -7.65 5.74
C GLN A 30 -1.33 -6.15 5.92
N PRO A 31 -0.80 -5.55 6.99
CA PRO A 31 -0.94 -4.12 7.21
C PRO A 31 -0.39 -3.41 5.97
N THR A 32 -1.29 -2.76 5.24
CA THR A 32 -0.88 -1.98 4.08
C THR A 32 -0.09 -0.78 4.57
N LEU A 33 1.11 -0.56 4.00
CA LEU A 33 1.94 0.58 4.35
C LEU A 33 1.36 1.87 3.74
N PRO A 34 1.58 3.02 4.36
CA PRO A 34 1.39 4.32 3.71
C PRO A 34 2.17 4.37 2.40
N ARG A 35 1.75 5.20 1.45
CA ARG A 35 2.34 5.20 0.12
C ARG A 35 2.62 6.62 -0.38
N LEU A 36 3.86 6.85 -0.84
CA LEU A 36 4.25 8.02 -1.60
C LEU A 36 4.12 7.71 -3.10
N VAL A 37 3.32 8.47 -3.82
CA VAL A 37 3.23 8.41 -5.28
C VAL A 37 3.88 9.67 -5.85
N ASP A 38 4.92 9.52 -6.67
CA ASP A 38 5.55 10.61 -7.41
C ASP A 38 5.15 10.50 -8.89
N LEU A 39 4.42 11.49 -9.37
CA LEU A 39 4.04 11.60 -10.77
C LEU A 39 5.01 12.55 -11.48
N GLY A 40 5.77 12.01 -12.41
CA GLY A 40 6.82 12.72 -13.11
C GLY A 40 6.96 12.29 -14.56
N ALA A 41 8.09 12.58 -15.18
CA ALA A 41 8.44 12.09 -16.51
C ALA A 41 9.96 11.98 -16.67
N GLY A 42 10.42 11.00 -17.46
CA GLY A 42 11.84 10.70 -17.63
C GLY A 42 12.68 11.83 -18.26
N LYS A 43 12.05 12.76 -18.99
CA LYS A 43 12.74 13.90 -19.63
C LYS A 43 12.54 15.25 -18.91
N CYS A 44 11.78 15.27 -17.83
CA CYS A 44 11.54 16.45 -16.99
C CYS A 44 12.73 16.68 -16.06
N ILE A 45 13.35 17.87 -16.07
CA ILE A 45 14.56 18.17 -15.30
C ILE A 45 14.32 18.04 -13.78
N PRO A 46 13.29 18.68 -13.17
CA PRO A 46 13.06 18.52 -11.73
C PRO A 46 12.64 17.08 -11.36
N CYS A 47 11.96 16.34 -12.26
CA CYS A 47 11.65 14.93 -12.03
C CYS A 47 12.92 14.06 -11.98
N LYS A 48 13.93 14.36 -12.80
CA LYS A 48 15.22 13.68 -12.75
C LYS A 48 15.95 13.90 -11.43
N GLN A 49 15.77 15.08 -10.81
CA GLN A 49 16.32 15.37 -9.48
C GLN A 49 15.60 14.60 -8.37
N MET A 50 14.31 14.26 -8.57
CA MET A 50 13.55 13.41 -7.65
C MET A 50 14.06 11.95 -7.68
N LYS A 51 14.49 11.43 -8.83
CA LYS A 51 14.82 10.02 -8.99
C LYS A 51 15.78 9.46 -7.92
N PRO A 52 16.98 10.04 -7.67
CA PRO A 52 17.87 9.52 -6.64
C PRO A 52 17.27 9.58 -5.23
N ILE A 53 16.39 10.55 -4.96
CA ILE A 53 15.67 10.66 -3.69
C ILE A 53 14.67 9.51 -3.57
N LEU A 54 13.86 9.25 -4.60
CA LEU A 54 12.89 8.16 -4.62
C LEU A 54 13.58 6.79 -4.51
N ASP A 55 14.70 6.59 -5.22
CA ASP A 55 15.50 5.37 -5.15
C ASP A 55 16.05 5.14 -3.73
N ASP A 56 16.50 6.19 -3.06
CA ASP A 56 16.99 6.11 -1.69
C ASP A 56 15.85 5.82 -0.70
N LEU A 57 14.71 6.49 -0.82
CA LEU A 57 13.53 6.22 -0.01
C LEU A 57 13.02 4.79 -0.19
N THR A 58 13.00 4.29 -1.44
CA THR A 58 12.60 2.92 -1.74
C THR A 58 13.52 1.89 -1.08
N ARG A 59 14.84 2.13 -1.04
CA ARG A 59 15.78 1.19 -0.41
C ARG A 59 15.79 1.24 1.10
N ASN A 60 15.73 2.44 1.67
CA ASN A 60 16.03 2.65 3.07
C ASN A 60 14.80 2.78 3.98
N TYR A 61 13.59 2.92 3.39
CA TYR A 61 12.34 3.11 4.14
C TYR A 61 11.23 2.15 3.71
N ALA A 62 11.58 1.05 3.02
CA ALA A 62 10.62 0.09 2.46
C ALA A 62 9.74 -0.61 3.51
N ASP A 63 10.18 -0.65 4.77
CA ASP A 63 9.46 -1.18 5.93
C ASP A 63 8.50 -0.18 6.57
N GLN A 64 8.56 1.10 6.17
CA GLN A 64 7.82 2.20 6.80
C GLN A 64 6.77 2.79 5.87
N PHE A 65 7.07 2.95 4.60
CA PHE A 65 6.14 3.35 3.55
C PHE A 65 6.62 2.87 2.17
N SER A 66 5.68 2.70 1.25
CA SER A 66 6.02 2.35 -0.14
C SER A 66 6.20 3.60 -0.99
N VAL A 67 7.06 3.50 -2.02
CA VAL A 67 7.30 4.56 -3.00
C VAL A 67 6.93 4.05 -4.38
N VAL A 68 6.11 4.82 -5.11
CA VAL A 68 5.69 4.51 -6.48
C VAL A 68 5.99 5.70 -7.37
N PHE A 69 6.74 5.48 -8.43
CA PHE A 69 6.94 6.47 -9.50
C PHE A 69 6.03 6.14 -10.68
N ILE A 70 5.36 7.16 -11.22
CA ILE A 70 4.51 7.05 -12.41
C ILE A 70 4.99 8.05 -13.46
N ASP A 71 5.46 7.55 -14.61
CA ASP A 71 5.76 8.40 -15.75
C ASP A 71 4.44 8.74 -16.49
N VAL A 72 4.00 9.98 -16.36
CA VAL A 72 2.74 10.46 -16.95
C VAL A 72 2.85 10.79 -18.44
N TRP A 73 4.06 10.77 -19.00
CA TRP A 73 4.21 10.88 -20.45
C TRP A 73 4.11 9.52 -21.14
N GLU A 74 4.50 8.45 -20.45
CA GLU A 74 4.30 7.08 -20.89
C GLU A 74 2.87 6.59 -20.57
N ASN A 75 2.35 6.98 -19.40
CA ASN A 75 1.03 6.60 -18.89
C ASN A 75 0.10 7.83 -18.83
N ARG A 76 -0.34 8.31 -19.98
CA ARG A 76 -1.04 9.61 -20.14
C ARG A 76 -2.32 9.74 -19.31
N ASP A 77 -3.04 8.64 -19.09
CA ASP A 77 -4.29 8.65 -18.32
C ASP A 77 -4.07 8.82 -16.83
N GLU A 78 -2.88 8.48 -16.32
CA GLU A 78 -2.57 8.53 -14.89
C GLU A 78 -2.57 9.98 -14.36
N GLY A 79 -2.05 10.92 -15.13
CA GLY A 79 -2.11 12.34 -14.75
C GLY A 79 -3.53 12.83 -14.47
N GLY A 80 -4.47 12.43 -15.32
CA GLY A 80 -5.90 12.72 -15.16
C GLY A 80 -6.54 12.02 -13.97
N LYS A 81 -6.22 10.72 -13.74
CA LYS A 81 -6.73 9.94 -12.61
C LYS A 81 -6.31 10.52 -11.27
N TYR A 82 -5.05 10.99 -11.16
CA TYR A 82 -4.56 11.64 -9.94
C TYR A 82 -4.87 13.15 -9.87
N GLY A 83 -5.47 13.71 -10.92
CA GLY A 83 -5.85 15.12 -10.98
C GLY A 83 -4.67 16.08 -10.82
N ILE A 84 -3.49 15.73 -11.35
CA ILE A 84 -2.31 16.59 -11.27
C ILE A 84 -2.36 17.68 -12.35
N ARG A 85 -1.76 18.82 -12.06
CA ARG A 85 -1.68 19.98 -12.94
C ARG A 85 -0.27 20.23 -13.47
N MET A 86 0.74 19.71 -12.78
CA MET A 86 2.15 19.86 -13.13
C MET A 86 2.96 18.67 -12.63
N ILE A 87 4.19 18.53 -13.12
CA ILE A 87 5.15 17.51 -12.70
C ILE A 87 6.47 18.16 -12.27
N PRO A 88 7.19 17.56 -11.30
CA PRO A 88 6.75 16.42 -10.51
C PRO A 88 5.66 16.79 -9.50
N THR A 89 4.80 15.85 -9.14
CA THR A 89 3.85 15.99 -8.03
C THR A 89 3.95 14.78 -7.13
N GLN A 90 4.14 15.01 -5.84
CA GLN A 90 4.16 13.97 -4.81
C GLN A 90 2.81 13.92 -4.10
N ILE A 91 2.23 12.73 -3.99
CA ILE A 91 0.97 12.50 -3.27
C ILE A 91 1.21 11.48 -2.16
N PHE A 92 0.82 11.85 -0.95
CA PHE A 92 0.94 11.06 0.26
C PHE A 92 -0.38 10.38 0.56
N PHE A 93 -0.39 9.05 0.58
CA PHE A 93 -1.56 8.24 0.90
C PHE A 93 -1.38 7.52 2.22
N SER A 94 -2.43 7.47 3.02
CA SER A 94 -2.50 6.59 4.19
C SER A 94 -2.51 5.12 3.78
N ALA A 95 -2.35 4.23 4.76
CA ALA A 95 -2.36 2.79 4.55
C ALA A 95 -3.70 2.26 3.98
N ASP A 96 -4.80 2.93 4.25
CA ASP A 96 -6.13 2.64 3.71
C ASP A 96 -6.39 3.28 2.33
N GLY A 97 -5.39 3.96 1.75
CA GLY A 97 -5.45 4.53 0.40
C GLY A 97 -6.07 5.93 0.32
N LYS A 98 -6.32 6.59 1.45
CA LYS A 98 -6.81 7.97 1.46
C LYS A 98 -5.67 8.95 1.18
N GLU A 99 -5.88 9.93 0.29
CA GLU A 99 -4.93 11.03 0.11
C GLU A 99 -4.88 11.90 1.37
N LEU A 100 -3.68 12.06 1.91
CA LEU A 100 -3.42 12.87 3.10
C LEU A 100 -2.89 14.26 2.75
N ALA A 101 -2.03 14.33 1.72
CA ALA A 101 -1.43 15.58 1.25
C ALA A 101 -0.88 15.41 -0.17
N ARG A 102 -0.61 16.54 -0.83
CA ARG A 102 0.15 16.59 -2.08
C ARG A 102 1.09 17.79 -2.10
N HIS A 103 2.15 17.67 -2.88
CA HIS A 103 3.12 18.73 -3.15
C HIS A 103 3.41 18.78 -4.64
N GLU A 104 3.42 19.99 -5.21
CA GLU A 104 3.74 20.25 -6.61
C GLU A 104 5.16 20.81 -6.72
N GLY A 105 5.98 20.26 -7.62
CA GLY A 105 7.36 20.62 -7.84
C GLY A 105 8.36 19.69 -7.15
N PHE A 106 9.64 20.09 -7.18
CA PHE A 106 10.71 19.35 -6.52
C PHE A 106 10.53 19.35 -5.00
N MET A 107 10.77 18.21 -4.35
CA MET A 107 10.71 18.07 -2.89
C MET A 107 11.95 17.33 -2.39
N ALA A 108 12.72 17.97 -1.52
CA ALA A 108 13.91 17.33 -0.97
C ALA A 108 13.57 16.17 -0.03
N LYS A 109 14.46 15.18 0.08
CA LYS A 109 14.28 14.01 0.97
C LYS A 109 13.85 14.39 2.39
N LYS A 110 14.55 15.38 2.99
CA LYS A 110 14.25 15.86 4.35
C LYS A 110 12.82 16.36 4.50
N ASP A 111 12.30 17.01 3.45
CA ASP A 111 10.96 17.59 3.45
C ASP A 111 9.89 16.51 3.26
N ILE A 112 10.18 15.47 2.47
CA ILE A 112 9.33 14.27 2.35
C ILE A 112 9.20 13.57 3.71
N LEU A 113 10.33 13.32 4.39
CA LEU A 113 10.34 12.68 5.70
C LEU A 113 9.65 13.54 6.77
N ALA A 114 9.85 14.86 6.73
CA ALA A 114 9.16 15.80 7.61
C ALA A 114 7.64 15.78 7.36
N LYS A 115 7.22 15.73 6.08
CA LYS A 115 5.81 15.65 5.72
C LYS A 115 5.17 14.36 6.24
N TRP A 116 5.82 13.21 6.15
CA TRP A 116 5.32 11.97 6.74
C TRP A 116 5.08 12.10 8.24
N ARG A 117 6.03 12.69 8.98
CA ARG A 117 5.89 12.92 10.43
C ARG A 117 4.73 13.88 10.75
N GLU A 118 4.58 14.95 9.97
CA GLU A 118 3.46 15.90 10.07
C GLU A 118 2.10 15.19 9.87
N LEU A 119 2.05 14.22 8.96
CA LEU A 119 0.85 13.42 8.66
C LEU A 119 0.60 12.28 9.68
N GLY A 120 1.41 12.17 10.73
CA GLY A 120 1.26 11.18 11.78
C GLY A 120 1.87 9.81 11.47
N VAL A 121 2.65 9.70 10.40
CA VAL A 121 3.43 8.50 10.08
C VAL A 121 4.79 8.60 10.77
N GLU A 122 5.05 7.67 11.69
CA GLU A 122 6.34 7.62 12.37
C GLU A 122 7.42 7.15 11.39
N VAL A 123 8.35 8.05 11.06
CA VAL A 123 9.48 7.76 10.17
C VAL A 123 10.77 7.76 10.98
N LYS A 124 11.39 6.59 11.07
CA LYS A 124 12.68 6.36 11.74
C LYS A 124 13.80 6.44 10.70
N GLU A 125 14.90 7.07 11.08
CA GLU A 125 16.10 7.03 10.24
C GLU A 125 16.56 5.56 10.12
N PRO A 126 16.94 5.11 8.90
CA PRO A 126 17.46 3.77 8.73
C PRO A 126 18.70 3.58 9.60
N ALA A 127 18.85 2.40 10.20
CA ALA A 127 20.08 2.05 10.88
C ALA A 127 21.23 2.27 9.89
N THR A 128 22.19 3.13 10.25
CA THR A 128 23.36 3.42 9.40
C THR A 128 23.98 2.08 8.99
N PRO A 129 24.14 1.77 7.68
CA PRO A 129 24.85 0.58 7.30
C PRO A 129 26.22 0.65 7.95
N ALA A 130 26.61 -0.40 8.70
CA ALA A 130 27.95 -0.49 9.23
C ALA A 130 28.91 -0.25 8.08
N ALA A 131 29.73 0.80 8.18
CA ALA A 131 30.75 1.11 7.18
C ALA A 131 31.67 -0.12 7.07
N ASN A 132 31.64 -0.78 5.91
CA ASN A 132 32.59 -1.79 5.51
C ASN A 132 33.83 -1.08 4.96
#